data_0ce584a19eaf548728afb8d702e1c9a3
#
_entry.id   0ce584a19eaf548728afb8d702e1c9a3
#
_cell.length_a   1.000
_cell.length_b   1.000
_cell.length_c   1.000
_cell.angle_alpha   90.00
_cell.angle_beta   90.00
_cell.angle_gamma   90.00
#
_symmetry.space_group_name_H-M   'P 1'
#
loop_
_entity.id
_entity.type
_entity.pdbx_description
1 polymer ?
#
loop_
_entity_poly.entity_id
_entity_poly.type
_entity_poly.pdbx_seq_one_letter_code
_entity_poly.pdbx_strand_id
1 'polypeptide(L)'
;VAAGKRILAAALSDPGRERENNEDRVLCDAERGIYAVIDGVGGESGGEIAAQTALEILQARLSRRTTDAARLVREAIALANKQIWERAQANPALAGMACVLTVAVVDGGQATVGHVGDSRLYLLRPGEIRKITRDHSPIGSREDVGEISESEAMSHPRRNEIFRDVGSAPHEPDEEGFIDVTPIAFPPDAALLLCSDGLSDLVTSGAILSTVETRAGDPRRAVAELIAAANAAGGKDNVSAVLVEGERYAASVKAATAANAGESTTATGTTRPDVRRSQHAPSRSRMGWLWAAFASRPAFLLYGLVLGAFAVAALGQSGLLPVGSRGTTGGEVVRVGVGDGGTGTITEALAKAVPGQMIEVGPGEYRETIQLRSGIDLVSRVPRGAVILPPAGSAVPAISAQGIDDAVLSGFRITGDATTPLQVGLRLADSSVDVQGVEITGAATAGIDVSGDDRSTVRASFLHDNPGGGVLIAGNAAPTLLNNLIFRNGRLQGALRPGVEVRDTARPVLAENRLDGNGGGGVALITPERADEVFAWNSFGGASRAEAVRAAAPSPTPPATPPPARPNRSGARRNS
;
A
#
# COMPACT_ATOMS: atom_id res chain seq x y z
N VAL A 1 -27.76 38.21 19.17
CA VAL A 1 -27.68 37.06 18.22
C VAL A 1 -26.26 37.10 17.67
N ALA A 2 -25.37 36.23 18.16
CA ALA A 2 -24.04 36.09 17.61
C ALA A 2 -24.14 35.63 16.17
N ALA A 3 -23.49 36.30 15.23
CA ALA A 3 -23.38 35.88 13.85
C ALA A 3 -22.74 34.46 13.86
N GLY A 4 -23.53 33.47 13.47
CA GLY A 4 -23.08 32.08 13.44
C GLY A 4 -21.82 31.94 12.60
N LYS A 5 -20.84 31.23 13.10
CA LYS A 5 -19.64 30.81 12.39
C LYS A 5 -20.06 30.13 11.09
N ARG A 6 -19.76 30.74 9.95
CA ARG A 6 -20.23 30.24 8.65
C ARG A 6 -19.12 29.50 7.94
N ILE A 7 -19.06 28.19 8.17
CA ILE A 7 -18.30 27.28 7.29
C ILE A 7 -18.96 27.29 5.91
N LEU A 8 -18.18 27.49 4.86
CA LEU A 8 -18.62 27.33 3.48
C LEU A 8 -18.24 25.96 2.99
N ALA A 9 -19.16 25.22 2.39
CA ALA A 9 -18.84 23.91 1.86
C ALA A 9 -19.59 23.64 0.55
N ALA A 10 -18.97 22.84 -0.32
CA ALA A 10 -19.58 22.34 -1.55
C ALA A 10 -19.04 20.96 -1.88
N ALA A 11 -19.89 20.18 -2.54
CA ALA A 11 -19.55 18.87 -3.07
C ALA A 11 -20.00 18.74 -4.51
N LEU A 12 -19.27 17.98 -5.31
CA LEU A 12 -19.64 17.59 -6.66
C LEU A 12 -19.05 16.21 -6.94
N SER A 13 -19.78 15.41 -7.71
CA SER A 13 -19.38 14.11 -8.25
C SER A 13 -19.74 14.06 -9.73
N ASP A 14 -18.83 13.52 -10.55
CA ASP A 14 -18.95 13.44 -12.01
C ASP A 14 -18.51 12.03 -12.46
N PRO A 15 -19.20 11.38 -13.41
CA PRO A 15 -18.83 10.03 -13.86
C PRO A 15 -17.47 9.96 -14.59
N GLY A 16 -16.84 11.09 -14.87
CA GLY A 16 -15.63 11.12 -15.70
C GLY A 16 -15.93 11.08 -17.19
N ARG A 17 -14.97 10.57 -17.99
CA ARG A 17 -15.08 10.51 -19.45
C ARG A 17 -15.13 9.08 -19.98
N GLU A 18 -14.67 8.10 -19.21
CA GLU A 18 -14.54 6.71 -19.64
C GLU A 18 -15.56 5.78 -18.97
N ARG A 19 -16.08 6.15 -17.79
CA ARG A 19 -17.08 5.34 -17.05
C ARG A 19 -18.49 5.65 -17.51
N GLU A 20 -19.33 4.62 -17.69
CA GLU A 20 -20.76 4.78 -18.00
C GLU A 20 -21.56 5.14 -16.76
N ASN A 21 -21.21 4.57 -15.60
CA ASN A 21 -21.88 4.76 -14.31
C ASN A 21 -21.01 5.59 -13.37
N ASN A 22 -21.65 6.25 -12.41
CA ASN A 22 -20.96 6.91 -11.31
C ASN A 22 -21.18 6.11 -10.02
N GLU A 23 -20.13 5.42 -9.59
CA GLU A 23 -20.11 4.59 -8.38
C GLU A 23 -19.67 5.40 -7.14
N ASP A 24 -19.20 6.64 -7.33
CA ASP A 24 -18.87 7.55 -6.23
C ASP A 24 -20.11 8.12 -5.56
N ARG A 25 -20.02 8.38 -4.25
CA ARG A 25 -21.00 9.14 -3.46
C ARG A 25 -20.30 10.19 -2.61
N VAL A 26 -20.98 11.32 -2.42
CA VAL A 26 -20.48 12.42 -1.60
C VAL A 26 -21.49 12.79 -0.52
N LEU A 27 -21.00 13.18 0.65
CA LEU A 27 -21.78 13.75 1.74
C LEU A 27 -21.25 15.15 2.08
N CYS A 28 -22.15 16.14 2.09
CA CYS A 28 -21.84 17.51 2.46
C CYS A 28 -22.96 18.10 3.34
N ASP A 29 -22.90 17.80 4.63
CA ASP A 29 -23.85 18.32 5.64
C ASP A 29 -23.16 19.41 6.48
N ALA A 30 -23.19 20.64 5.98
CA ALA A 30 -22.56 21.78 6.63
C ALA A 30 -23.25 22.19 7.95
N GLU A 31 -24.53 21.83 8.15
CA GLU A 31 -25.24 22.13 9.39
C GLU A 31 -24.74 21.26 10.55
N ARG A 32 -24.39 20.01 10.25
CA ARG A 32 -23.88 19.06 11.23
C ARG A 32 -22.36 18.92 11.21
N GLY A 33 -21.69 19.53 10.22
CA GLY A 33 -20.26 19.44 10.03
C GLY A 33 -19.79 18.06 9.56
N ILE A 34 -20.59 17.35 8.74
CA ILE A 34 -20.30 15.98 8.28
C ILE A 34 -20.01 16.00 6.78
N TYR A 35 -18.84 15.50 6.40
CA TYR A 35 -18.37 15.50 5.02
C TYR A 35 -17.77 14.13 4.69
N ALA A 36 -18.08 13.58 3.51
CA ALA A 36 -17.46 12.32 3.07
C ALA A 36 -17.36 12.24 1.55
N VAL A 37 -16.36 11.48 1.10
CA VAL A 37 -16.23 10.92 -0.23
C VAL A 37 -16.19 9.40 -0.08
N ILE A 38 -16.96 8.71 -0.89
CA ILE A 38 -17.11 7.27 -0.90
C ILE A 38 -17.00 6.82 -2.34
N ASP A 39 -16.03 5.97 -2.63
CA ASP A 39 -15.73 5.49 -3.97
C ASP A 39 -16.06 3.99 -4.03
N GLY A 40 -16.95 3.61 -4.93
CA GLY A 40 -17.48 2.26 -5.06
C GLY A 40 -16.54 1.35 -5.84
N VAL A 41 -16.23 0.19 -5.27
CA VAL A 41 -15.37 -0.82 -5.89
C VAL A 41 -16.17 -2.11 -6.11
N GLY A 42 -16.20 -2.61 -7.36
CA GLY A 42 -16.89 -3.86 -7.70
C GLY A 42 -17.52 -3.85 -9.09
N GLY A 43 -17.63 -5.04 -9.75
CA GLY A 43 -18.14 -5.12 -11.14
C GLY A 43 -19.60 -4.67 -11.33
N GLU A 44 -19.91 -4.26 -12.53
CA GLU A 44 -21.18 -3.80 -13.16
C GLU A 44 -22.18 -2.96 -12.35
N SER A 45 -22.44 -3.24 -11.07
CA SER A 45 -23.38 -2.49 -10.22
C SER A 45 -23.01 -2.57 -8.73
N GLY A 46 -22.00 -3.35 -8.38
CA GLY A 46 -21.65 -3.63 -6.99
C GLY A 46 -21.12 -2.41 -6.27
N GLY A 47 -20.23 -1.64 -6.91
CA GLY A 47 -19.61 -0.44 -6.34
C GLY A 47 -20.65 0.65 -6.00
N GLU A 48 -21.58 0.91 -6.92
CA GLU A 48 -22.65 1.89 -6.68
C GLU A 48 -23.51 1.53 -5.45
N ILE A 49 -23.88 0.25 -5.31
CA ILE A 49 -24.68 -0.24 -4.19
C ILE A 49 -23.87 -0.17 -2.88
N ALA A 50 -22.59 -0.50 -2.92
CA ALA A 50 -21.72 -0.42 -1.75
C ALA A 50 -21.56 1.04 -1.28
N ALA A 51 -21.23 1.95 -2.18
CA ALA A 51 -21.08 3.37 -1.87
C ALA A 51 -22.40 4.00 -1.38
N GLN A 52 -23.54 3.66 -1.98
CA GLN A 52 -24.84 4.12 -1.54
C GLN A 52 -25.18 3.61 -0.14
N THR A 53 -24.89 2.32 0.14
CA THR A 53 -25.10 1.72 1.46
C THR A 53 -24.26 2.43 2.53
N ALA A 54 -22.98 2.68 2.24
CA ALA A 54 -22.11 3.40 3.15
C ALA A 54 -22.61 4.82 3.42
N LEU A 55 -23.02 5.56 2.37
CA LEU A 55 -23.58 6.90 2.49
C LEU A 55 -24.77 6.94 3.45
N GLU A 56 -25.76 6.06 3.27
CA GLU A 56 -26.97 6.00 4.09
C GLU A 56 -26.64 5.73 5.57
N ILE A 57 -25.71 4.84 5.83
CA ILE A 57 -25.28 4.50 7.20
C ILE A 57 -24.52 5.65 7.84
N LEU A 58 -23.56 6.27 7.12
CA LEU A 58 -22.84 7.44 7.62
C LEU A 58 -23.80 8.58 7.96
N GLN A 59 -24.75 8.91 7.07
CA GLN A 59 -25.77 9.92 7.32
C GLN A 59 -26.60 9.61 8.56
N ALA A 60 -27.08 8.38 8.69
CA ALA A 60 -27.94 7.99 9.82
C ALA A 60 -27.19 7.98 11.16
N ARG A 61 -25.92 7.51 11.16
CA ARG A 61 -25.16 7.33 12.41
C ARG A 61 -24.48 8.61 12.86
N LEU A 62 -23.85 9.37 11.96
CA LEU A 62 -23.12 10.58 12.28
C LEU A 62 -24.03 11.79 12.57
N SER A 63 -25.32 11.73 12.22
CA SER A 63 -26.29 12.76 12.61
C SER A 63 -26.48 12.88 14.13
N ARG A 64 -26.04 11.89 14.90
CA ARG A 64 -26.14 11.88 16.37
C ARG A 64 -24.98 12.68 16.97
N ARG A 65 -25.31 13.65 17.83
CA ARG A 65 -24.28 14.38 18.58
C ARG A 65 -23.67 13.46 19.65
N THR A 66 -22.36 13.46 19.74
CA THR A 66 -21.59 12.71 20.74
C THR A 66 -20.39 13.55 21.20
N THR A 67 -19.88 13.26 22.39
CA THR A 67 -18.62 13.80 22.89
C THR A 67 -17.40 12.99 22.40
N ASP A 68 -17.61 11.80 21.82
CA ASP A 68 -16.58 10.93 21.28
C ASP A 68 -16.82 10.71 19.78
N ALA A 69 -16.38 11.67 18.97
CA ALA A 69 -16.51 11.61 17.52
C ALA A 69 -15.66 10.49 16.91
N ALA A 70 -14.51 10.16 17.52
CA ALA A 70 -13.63 9.10 17.01
C ALA A 70 -14.30 7.72 17.10
N ARG A 71 -14.91 7.43 18.24
CA ARG A 71 -15.67 6.20 18.42
C ARG A 71 -16.88 6.13 17.49
N LEU A 72 -17.64 7.24 17.36
CA LEU A 72 -18.80 7.27 16.50
C LEU A 72 -18.44 7.03 15.02
N VAL A 73 -17.33 7.60 14.54
CA VAL A 73 -16.82 7.38 13.20
C VAL A 73 -16.43 5.92 12.99
N ARG A 74 -15.72 5.29 13.93
CA ARG A 74 -15.38 3.85 13.86
C ARG A 74 -16.65 2.99 13.78
N GLU A 75 -17.59 3.20 14.68
CA GLU A 75 -18.85 2.45 14.71
C GLU A 75 -19.67 2.62 13.41
N ALA A 76 -19.66 3.82 12.83
CA ALA A 76 -20.37 4.08 11.57
C ALA A 76 -19.73 3.35 10.39
N ILE A 77 -18.41 3.40 10.26
CA ILE A 77 -17.67 2.72 9.18
C ILE A 77 -17.77 1.19 9.33
N ALA A 78 -17.61 0.66 10.54
CA ALA A 78 -17.73 -0.77 10.77
C ALA A 78 -19.15 -1.29 10.50
N LEU A 79 -20.17 -0.49 10.82
CA LEU A 79 -21.56 -0.85 10.48
C LEU A 79 -21.78 -0.83 8.96
N ALA A 80 -21.21 0.14 8.24
CA ALA A 80 -21.25 0.17 6.79
C ALA A 80 -20.57 -1.08 6.20
N ASN A 81 -19.39 -1.42 6.70
CA ASN A 81 -18.67 -2.64 6.32
C ASN A 81 -19.53 -3.90 6.49
N LYS A 82 -20.12 -4.06 7.66
CA LYS A 82 -20.99 -5.20 7.96
C LYS A 82 -22.19 -5.29 7.01
N GLN A 83 -22.87 -4.17 6.77
CA GLN A 83 -24.06 -4.16 5.92
C GLN A 83 -23.75 -4.44 4.45
N ILE A 84 -22.62 -3.92 3.94
CA ILE A 84 -22.16 -4.18 2.57
C ILE A 84 -21.81 -5.66 2.45
N TRP A 85 -21.01 -6.20 3.39
CA TRP A 85 -20.64 -7.61 3.41
C TRP A 85 -21.85 -8.54 3.49
N GLU A 86 -22.81 -8.29 4.38
CA GLU A 86 -24.05 -9.09 4.52
C GLU A 86 -24.88 -9.08 3.23
N ARG A 87 -24.98 -7.93 2.54
CA ARG A 87 -25.68 -7.83 1.24
C ARG A 87 -24.97 -8.61 0.15
N ALA A 88 -23.62 -8.56 0.11
CA ALA A 88 -22.81 -9.32 -0.84
C ALA A 88 -22.99 -10.84 -0.63
N GLN A 89 -23.03 -11.30 0.64
CA GLN A 89 -23.27 -12.71 0.95
C GLN A 89 -24.71 -13.17 0.60
N ALA A 90 -25.70 -12.29 0.73
CA ALA A 90 -27.09 -12.62 0.45
C ALA A 90 -27.42 -12.66 -1.05
N ASN A 91 -26.64 -12.00 -1.90
CA ASN A 91 -26.91 -11.91 -3.34
C ASN A 91 -25.62 -12.17 -4.16
N PRO A 92 -25.52 -13.33 -4.83
CA PRO A 92 -24.33 -13.67 -5.65
C PRO A 92 -24.01 -12.64 -6.76
N ALA A 93 -25.01 -11.90 -7.26
CA ALA A 93 -24.78 -10.83 -8.25
C ALA A 93 -24.01 -9.63 -7.66
N LEU A 94 -23.93 -9.52 -6.34
CA LEU A 94 -23.21 -8.47 -5.62
C LEU A 94 -21.92 -9.00 -4.98
N ALA A 95 -21.48 -10.20 -5.34
CA ALA A 95 -20.28 -10.80 -4.78
C ALA A 95 -19.05 -9.91 -5.06
N GLY A 96 -18.30 -9.59 -3.99
CA GLY A 96 -17.11 -8.74 -4.09
C GLY A 96 -17.39 -7.24 -4.14
N MET A 97 -18.64 -6.79 -3.97
CA MET A 97 -18.90 -5.35 -3.83
C MET A 97 -18.25 -4.79 -2.57
N ALA A 98 -17.62 -3.65 -2.70
CA ALA A 98 -16.94 -2.93 -1.64
C ALA A 98 -16.93 -1.43 -1.94
N CYS A 99 -16.42 -0.63 -1.03
CA CYS A 99 -16.08 0.78 -1.30
C CYS A 99 -14.83 1.18 -0.51
N VAL A 100 -14.21 2.26 -0.92
CA VAL A 100 -13.26 3.00 -0.09
C VAL A 100 -13.93 4.30 0.37
N LEU A 101 -13.54 4.84 1.50
CA LEU A 101 -14.15 6.06 1.99
C LEU A 101 -13.23 6.90 2.88
N THR A 102 -13.45 8.20 2.78
CA THR A 102 -12.89 9.20 3.70
C THR A 102 -14.02 10.06 4.24
N VAL A 103 -14.16 10.13 5.56
CA VAL A 103 -15.16 10.94 6.23
C VAL A 103 -14.51 11.91 7.22
N ALA A 104 -15.01 13.13 7.33
CA ALA A 104 -14.60 14.13 8.30
C ALA A 104 -15.81 14.63 9.08
N VAL A 105 -15.71 14.62 10.40
CA VAL A 105 -16.69 15.23 11.32
C VAL A 105 -16.04 16.46 11.95
N VAL A 106 -16.53 17.64 11.61
CA VAL A 106 -15.99 18.95 12.03
C VAL A 106 -16.82 19.49 13.19
N ASP A 107 -16.18 19.72 14.33
CA ASP A 107 -16.78 20.35 15.50
C ASP A 107 -15.77 21.22 16.26
N GLY A 108 -16.17 22.43 16.64
CA GLY A 108 -15.42 23.30 17.57
C GLY A 108 -13.99 23.66 17.16
N GLY A 109 -13.64 23.63 15.86
CA GLY A 109 -12.27 23.90 15.38
C GLY A 109 -11.37 22.66 15.35
N GLN A 110 -11.97 21.48 15.47
CA GLN A 110 -11.36 20.18 15.30
C GLN A 110 -12.07 19.44 14.15
N ALA A 111 -11.38 18.53 13.50
CA ALA A 111 -11.99 17.56 12.59
C ALA A 111 -11.53 16.15 12.99
N THR A 112 -12.47 15.23 13.10
CA THR A 112 -12.18 13.81 13.26
C THR A 112 -12.30 13.16 11.89
N VAL A 113 -11.19 12.63 11.39
CA VAL A 113 -11.11 11.99 10.07
C VAL A 113 -11.14 10.48 10.24
N GLY A 114 -12.09 9.81 9.58
CA GLY A 114 -12.11 8.36 9.43
C GLY A 114 -11.78 7.98 7.99
N HIS A 115 -10.95 6.95 7.80
CA HIS A 115 -10.43 6.63 6.48
C HIS A 115 -10.19 5.13 6.30
N VAL A 116 -10.62 4.61 5.12
CA VAL A 116 -10.33 3.26 4.63
C VAL A 116 -10.20 3.34 3.10
N GLY A 117 -9.05 2.94 2.55
CA GLY A 117 -8.79 2.91 1.10
C GLY A 117 -7.79 3.95 0.64
N ASP A 118 -7.98 4.52 -0.53
CA ASP A 118 -7.06 5.47 -1.19
C ASP A 118 -7.72 6.79 -1.62
N SER A 119 -8.99 7.01 -1.25
CA SER A 119 -9.57 8.35 -1.29
C SER A 119 -8.85 9.27 -0.29
N ARG A 120 -8.67 10.54 -0.62
CA ARG A 120 -7.75 11.41 0.12
C ARG A 120 -8.46 12.55 0.85
N LEU A 121 -7.88 12.96 1.98
CA LEU A 121 -8.19 14.22 2.66
C LEU A 121 -6.94 15.09 2.74
N TYR A 122 -7.07 16.32 2.26
CA TYR A 122 -6.03 17.35 2.37
C TYR A 122 -6.47 18.46 3.33
N LEU A 123 -5.52 18.95 4.11
CA LEU A 123 -5.62 20.21 4.88
C LEU A 123 -4.88 21.30 4.10
N LEU A 124 -5.59 22.38 3.77
CA LEU A 124 -5.05 23.51 3.04
C LEU A 124 -4.94 24.73 3.96
N ARG A 125 -3.83 25.46 3.86
CA ARG A 125 -3.60 26.79 4.41
C ARG A 125 -3.03 27.68 3.32
N PRO A 126 -3.04 29.01 3.46
CA PRO A 126 -2.45 29.90 2.47
C PRO A 126 -1.00 29.51 2.11
N GLY A 127 -0.77 29.10 0.87
CA GLY A 127 0.54 28.63 0.36
C GLY A 127 0.92 27.20 0.72
N GLU A 128 0.08 26.45 1.43
CA GLU A 128 0.41 25.09 1.90
C GLU A 128 -0.74 24.11 1.68
N ILE A 129 -0.43 22.93 1.17
CA ILE A 129 -1.33 21.78 1.12
C ILE A 129 -0.65 20.58 1.77
N ARG A 130 -1.36 19.86 2.62
CA ARG A 130 -0.86 18.67 3.30
C ARG A 130 -1.85 17.53 3.21
N LYS A 131 -1.44 16.38 2.69
CA LYS A 131 -2.20 15.13 2.74
C LYS A 131 -2.28 14.64 4.19
N ILE A 132 -3.47 14.36 4.67
CA ILE A 132 -3.75 13.90 6.05
C ILE A 132 -3.97 12.39 6.08
N THR A 133 -4.72 11.85 5.12
CA THR A 133 -4.92 10.40 4.97
C THR A 133 -3.67 9.73 4.40
N ARG A 134 -3.47 8.48 4.76
CA ARG A 134 -2.47 7.60 4.15
C ARG A 134 -3.19 6.62 3.27
N ASP A 135 -2.81 6.54 2.02
CA ASP A 135 -3.48 5.64 1.09
C ASP A 135 -3.26 4.18 1.51
N HIS A 136 -4.33 3.40 1.59
CA HIS A 136 -4.25 1.96 1.79
C HIS A 136 -4.02 1.25 0.45
N SER A 137 -2.97 1.67 -0.24
CA SER A 137 -2.54 1.17 -1.54
C SER A 137 -1.02 1.01 -1.57
N PRO A 138 -0.48 0.04 -2.34
CA PRO A 138 0.98 -0.18 -2.42
C PRO A 138 1.72 1.06 -2.94
N ILE A 139 1.14 1.76 -3.91
CA ILE A 139 1.75 2.92 -4.55
C ILE A 139 1.62 4.17 -3.69
N GLY A 140 0.44 4.40 -3.12
CA GLY A 140 0.23 5.52 -2.21
C GLY A 140 1.09 5.42 -0.96
N SER A 141 1.33 4.21 -0.43
CA SER A 141 2.25 4.02 0.70
C SER A 141 3.69 4.41 0.36
N ARG A 142 4.15 4.17 -0.87
CA ARG A 142 5.49 4.57 -1.35
C ARG A 142 5.60 6.09 -1.57
N GLU A 143 4.52 6.70 -2.04
CA GLU A 143 4.39 8.15 -2.14
C GLU A 143 4.44 8.80 -0.75
N ASP A 144 3.72 8.24 0.23
CA ASP A 144 3.62 8.78 1.59
C ASP A 144 4.96 8.81 2.35
N VAL A 145 5.85 7.88 2.05
CA VAL A 145 7.22 7.84 2.62
C VAL A 145 8.26 8.54 1.75
N GLY A 146 7.85 9.12 0.61
CA GLY A 146 8.74 9.86 -0.29
C GLY A 146 9.66 8.96 -1.13
N GLU A 147 9.38 7.67 -1.24
CA GLU A 147 10.15 6.74 -2.07
C GLU A 147 9.93 7.01 -3.56
N ILE A 148 8.74 7.44 -3.92
CA ILE A 148 8.38 7.92 -5.26
C ILE A 148 7.73 9.29 -5.14
N SER A 149 7.90 10.11 -6.16
CA SER A 149 7.22 11.41 -6.24
C SER A 149 5.72 11.25 -6.56
N GLU A 150 4.92 12.25 -6.22
CA GLU A 150 3.50 12.31 -6.59
C GLU A 150 3.28 12.03 -8.09
N SER A 151 4.09 12.63 -8.97
CA SER A 151 3.98 12.43 -10.41
C SER A 151 4.32 11.01 -10.88
N GLU A 152 5.24 10.33 -10.20
CA GLU A 152 5.55 8.91 -10.46
C GLU A 152 4.42 8.02 -9.95
N ALA A 153 3.85 8.32 -8.78
CA ALA A 153 2.69 7.60 -8.24
C ALA A 153 1.47 7.70 -9.17
N MET A 154 1.13 8.92 -9.63
CA MET A 154 0.00 9.19 -10.54
C MET A 154 0.11 8.42 -11.88
N SER A 155 1.31 8.19 -12.38
CA SER A 155 1.55 7.47 -13.65
C SER A 155 1.83 5.98 -13.48
N HIS A 156 1.81 5.46 -12.24
CA HIS A 156 2.22 4.09 -11.97
C HIS A 156 1.13 3.08 -12.41
N PRO A 157 1.49 1.99 -13.14
CA PRO A 157 0.51 1.03 -13.67
C PRO A 157 -0.32 0.32 -12.59
N ARG A 158 0.16 0.28 -11.35
CA ARG A 158 -0.53 -0.35 -10.21
C ARG A 158 -1.13 0.69 -9.24
N ARG A 159 -1.42 1.91 -9.73
CA ARG A 159 -1.92 3.00 -8.89
C ARG A 159 -3.27 2.67 -8.24
N ASN A 160 -4.15 1.97 -8.97
CA ASN A 160 -5.50 1.64 -8.52
C ASN A 160 -5.58 0.36 -7.66
N GLU A 161 -4.44 -0.23 -7.27
CA GLU A 161 -4.44 -1.38 -6.38
C GLU A 161 -4.58 -0.92 -4.93
N ILE A 162 -5.61 -1.41 -4.24
CA ILE A 162 -5.85 -1.18 -2.82
C ILE A 162 -5.68 -2.47 -2.03
N PHE A 163 -5.28 -2.37 -0.76
CA PHE A 163 -5.19 -3.52 0.14
C PHE A 163 -6.17 -3.42 1.32
N ARG A 164 -7.03 -2.39 1.34
CA ARG A 164 -8.03 -2.20 2.39
C ARG A 164 -9.25 -1.49 1.83
N ASP A 165 -10.42 -2.05 2.09
CA ASP A 165 -11.72 -1.56 1.65
C ASP A 165 -12.78 -1.77 2.74
N VAL A 166 -13.99 -1.31 2.46
CA VAL A 166 -15.18 -1.45 3.31
C VAL A 166 -16.16 -2.36 2.57
N GLY A 167 -16.35 -3.59 3.06
CA GLY A 167 -17.37 -4.51 2.56
C GLY A 167 -16.87 -5.85 2.06
N SER A 168 -15.57 -6.03 1.75
CA SER A 168 -15.04 -7.30 1.25
C SER A 168 -14.92 -8.39 2.32
N ALA A 169 -14.74 -7.98 3.60
CA ALA A 169 -14.61 -8.88 4.74
C ALA A 169 -15.31 -8.33 5.99
N PRO A 170 -15.76 -9.18 6.93
CA PRO A 170 -16.32 -8.71 8.19
C PRO A 170 -15.20 -8.15 9.09
N HIS A 171 -15.43 -6.98 9.68
CA HIS A 171 -14.53 -6.32 10.61
C HIS A 171 -15.29 -5.77 11.82
N GLU A 172 -14.66 -5.81 12.99
CA GLU A 172 -15.20 -5.18 14.20
C GLU A 172 -14.76 -3.70 14.30
N PRO A 173 -15.55 -2.83 14.98
CA PRO A 173 -15.23 -1.40 15.07
C PRO A 173 -13.86 -1.08 15.67
N ASP A 174 -13.44 -1.87 16.65
CA ASP A 174 -12.17 -1.70 17.36
C ASP A 174 -11.05 -2.60 16.79
N GLU A 175 -11.29 -3.20 15.62
CA GLU A 175 -10.28 -4.01 14.96
C GLU A 175 -9.10 -3.15 14.52
N GLU A 176 -7.94 -3.47 15.07
CA GLU A 176 -6.73 -2.73 14.81
C GLU A 176 -6.29 -2.88 13.35
N GLY A 177 -5.98 -1.75 12.71
CA GLY A 177 -5.53 -1.76 11.33
C GLY A 177 -6.65 -1.77 10.29
N PHE A 178 -7.94 -1.76 10.67
CA PHE A 178 -9.03 -1.67 9.70
C PHE A 178 -9.38 -0.22 9.37
N ILE A 179 -9.67 0.62 10.37
CA ILE A 179 -10.08 2.01 10.18
C ILE A 179 -9.02 2.95 10.75
N ASP A 180 -8.48 3.83 9.93
CA ASP A 180 -7.64 4.91 10.40
C ASP A 180 -8.53 6.04 10.91
N VAL A 181 -8.42 6.40 12.20
CA VAL A 181 -9.14 7.54 12.78
C VAL A 181 -8.14 8.54 13.34
N THR A 182 -8.11 9.73 12.75
CA THR A 182 -7.14 10.79 13.07
C THR A 182 -7.85 12.08 13.46
N PRO A 183 -7.73 12.56 14.69
CA PRO A 183 -8.16 13.90 15.06
C PRO A 183 -7.14 14.93 14.55
N ILE A 184 -7.62 15.99 13.94
CA ILE A 184 -6.80 17.10 13.44
C ILE A 184 -7.37 18.44 13.87
N ALA A 185 -6.50 19.45 14.03
CA ALA A 185 -6.96 20.82 14.19
C ALA A 185 -7.51 21.35 12.86
N PHE A 186 -8.68 21.96 12.90
CA PHE A 186 -9.28 22.68 11.78
C PHE A 186 -9.50 24.15 12.16
N PRO A 187 -8.45 24.97 12.09
CA PRO A 187 -8.55 26.38 12.45
C PRO A 187 -9.37 27.17 11.41
N PRO A 188 -9.91 28.34 11.78
CA PRO A 188 -10.78 29.13 10.90
C PRO A 188 -10.15 29.59 9.59
N ASP A 189 -8.82 29.63 9.50
CA ASP A 189 -8.02 30.02 8.34
C ASP A 189 -7.55 28.84 7.48
N ALA A 190 -8.09 27.63 7.74
CA ALA A 190 -7.80 26.44 6.95
C ALA A 190 -9.00 26.02 6.09
N ALA A 191 -8.74 25.17 5.10
CA ALA A 191 -9.76 24.43 4.34
C ALA A 191 -9.45 22.92 4.37
N LEU A 192 -10.49 22.08 4.21
CA LEU A 192 -10.37 20.64 3.99
C LEU A 192 -10.86 20.33 2.59
N LEU A 193 -10.12 19.50 1.86
CA LEU A 193 -10.57 18.90 0.62
C LEU A 193 -10.56 17.38 0.77
N LEU A 194 -11.71 16.75 0.56
CA LEU A 194 -11.84 15.31 0.42
C LEU A 194 -12.05 15.01 -1.06
N CYS A 195 -11.42 13.95 -1.58
CA CYS A 195 -11.60 13.55 -2.97
C CYS A 195 -11.43 12.04 -3.18
N SER A 196 -12.04 11.49 -4.25
CA SER A 196 -11.73 10.17 -4.78
C SER A 196 -10.40 10.19 -5.55
N ASP A 197 -9.88 9.01 -5.89
CA ASP A 197 -8.66 8.84 -6.67
C ASP A 197 -8.77 9.42 -8.08
N GLY A 198 -9.97 9.43 -8.69
CA GLY A 198 -10.21 10.08 -9.97
C GLY A 198 -9.83 11.57 -10.04
N LEU A 199 -9.76 12.26 -8.88
CA LEU A 199 -9.17 13.60 -8.81
C LEU A 199 -7.66 13.53 -8.57
N SER A 200 -7.22 12.84 -7.52
CA SER A 200 -5.82 12.86 -7.06
C SER A 200 -4.85 12.13 -7.98
N ASP A 201 -5.33 11.27 -8.84
CA ASP A 201 -4.52 10.58 -9.86
C ASP A 201 -4.29 11.40 -11.12
N LEU A 202 -5.06 12.48 -11.31
CA LEU A 202 -4.99 13.30 -12.50
C LEU A 202 -4.61 14.77 -12.24
N VAL A 203 -4.78 15.24 -10.99
CA VAL A 203 -4.51 16.63 -10.61
C VAL A 203 -3.54 16.64 -9.42
N THR A 204 -2.36 17.22 -9.62
CA THR A 204 -1.33 17.28 -8.56
C THR A 204 -1.78 18.14 -7.38
N SER A 205 -1.23 17.86 -6.19
CA SER A 205 -1.49 18.62 -4.97
C SER A 205 -1.22 20.12 -5.13
N GLY A 206 -0.17 20.49 -5.87
CA GLY A 206 0.12 21.88 -6.20
C GLY A 206 -0.94 22.54 -7.08
N ALA A 207 -1.49 21.83 -8.06
CA ALA A 207 -2.59 22.31 -8.91
C ALA A 207 -3.90 22.42 -8.11
N ILE A 208 -4.16 21.48 -7.23
CA ILE A 208 -5.30 21.52 -6.28
C ILE A 208 -5.22 22.78 -5.42
N LEU A 209 -4.07 23.02 -4.75
CA LEU A 209 -3.87 24.21 -3.92
C LEU A 209 -4.14 25.50 -4.72
N SER A 210 -3.51 25.64 -5.89
CA SER A 210 -3.67 26.83 -6.75
C SER A 210 -5.11 27.09 -7.14
N THR A 211 -5.88 26.04 -7.48
CA THR A 211 -7.28 26.13 -7.85
C THR A 211 -8.14 26.58 -6.67
N VAL A 212 -7.96 25.94 -5.50
CA VAL A 212 -8.73 26.27 -4.29
C VAL A 212 -8.44 27.70 -3.83
N GLU A 213 -7.17 28.14 -3.82
CA GLU A 213 -6.81 29.50 -3.44
C GLU A 213 -7.35 30.56 -4.41
N THR A 214 -7.30 30.29 -5.72
CA THR A 214 -7.85 31.18 -6.74
C THR A 214 -9.36 31.39 -6.58
N ARG A 215 -10.05 30.39 -6.01
CA ARG A 215 -11.52 30.38 -5.77
C ARG A 215 -11.89 30.51 -4.29
N ALA A 216 -10.97 30.89 -3.43
CA ALA A 216 -11.22 31.00 -2.00
C ALA A 216 -12.42 31.91 -1.69
N GLY A 217 -13.40 31.37 -0.97
CA GLY A 217 -14.71 31.99 -0.71
C GLY A 217 -15.83 31.54 -1.65
N ASP A 218 -15.52 30.73 -2.68
CA ASP A 218 -16.50 30.10 -3.58
C ASP A 218 -16.19 28.60 -3.77
N PRO A 219 -16.44 27.75 -2.75
CA PRO A 219 -16.13 26.34 -2.81
C PRO A 219 -16.86 25.59 -3.93
N ARG A 220 -18.05 26.06 -4.36
CA ARG A 220 -18.75 25.46 -5.49
C ARG A 220 -17.96 25.56 -6.78
N ARG A 221 -17.41 26.74 -7.03
CA ARG A 221 -16.62 27.00 -8.23
C ARG A 221 -15.28 26.30 -8.16
N ALA A 222 -14.64 26.27 -6.99
CA ALA A 222 -13.39 25.55 -6.77
C ALA A 222 -13.55 24.05 -7.10
N VAL A 223 -14.55 23.38 -6.55
CA VAL A 223 -14.81 21.96 -6.79
C VAL A 223 -15.15 21.71 -8.26
N ALA A 224 -15.96 22.56 -8.89
CA ALA A 224 -16.29 22.42 -10.32
C ALA A 224 -15.05 22.54 -11.23
N GLU A 225 -14.12 23.46 -10.91
CA GLU A 225 -12.86 23.62 -11.66
C GLU A 225 -11.90 22.46 -11.42
N LEU A 226 -11.84 21.88 -10.20
CA LEU A 226 -11.05 20.69 -9.91
C LEU A 226 -11.53 19.48 -10.73
N ILE A 227 -12.84 19.22 -10.76
CA ILE A 227 -13.42 18.14 -11.56
C ILE A 227 -13.21 18.37 -13.05
N ALA A 228 -13.37 19.61 -13.52
CA ALA A 228 -13.10 19.93 -14.91
C ALA A 228 -11.62 19.72 -15.28
N ALA A 229 -10.68 19.99 -14.36
CA ALA A 229 -9.26 19.74 -14.56
C ALA A 229 -8.96 18.23 -14.66
N ALA A 230 -9.53 17.40 -13.78
CA ALA A 230 -9.40 15.95 -13.85
C ALA A 230 -9.97 15.38 -15.16
N ASN A 231 -11.16 15.84 -15.54
CA ASN A 231 -11.78 15.47 -16.81
C ASN A 231 -10.96 15.90 -18.03
N ALA A 232 -10.32 17.06 -17.99
CA ALA A 232 -9.43 17.52 -19.05
C ALA A 232 -8.12 16.74 -19.11
N ALA A 233 -7.66 16.18 -17.99
CA ALA A 233 -6.48 15.32 -17.89
C ALA A 233 -6.74 13.85 -18.29
N GLY A 234 -7.99 13.53 -18.67
CA GLY A 234 -8.37 12.20 -19.16
C GLY A 234 -9.70 11.69 -18.61
N GLY A 235 -10.03 12.00 -17.36
CA GLY A 235 -11.29 11.59 -16.73
C GLY A 235 -11.53 10.08 -16.77
N LYS A 236 -10.51 9.30 -16.45
CA LYS A 236 -10.52 7.83 -16.59
C LYS A 236 -11.45 7.14 -15.60
N ASP A 237 -11.73 7.80 -14.48
CA ASP A 237 -12.59 7.30 -13.42
C ASP A 237 -13.65 8.30 -13.00
N ASN A 238 -14.54 7.88 -12.11
CA ASN A 238 -15.46 8.77 -11.40
C ASN A 238 -14.66 9.80 -10.60
N VAL A 239 -15.05 11.05 -10.63
CA VAL A 239 -14.32 12.17 -10.01
C VAL A 239 -15.20 12.85 -8.98
N SER A 240 -14.84 12.77 -7.72
CA SER A 240 -15.61 13.34 -6.62
C SER A 240 -14.74 14.22 -5.72
N ALA A 241 -15.31 15.35 -5.29
CA ALA A 241 -14.65 16.24 -4.36
C ALA A 241 -15.64 16.94 -3.42
N VAL A 242 -15.20 17.14 -2.17
CA VAL A 242 -15.90 17.93 -1.14
C VAL A 242 -14.90 18.94 -0.57
N LEU A 243 -15.18 20.22 -0.74
CA LEU A 243 -14.37 21.32 -0.21
C LEU A 243 -15.10 22.00 0.95
N VAL A 244 -14.40 22.18 2.06
CA VAL A 244 -14.89 22.80 3.32
C VAL A 244 -13.94 23.93 3.70
N GLU A 245 -14.40 25.17 3.63
CA GLU A 245 -13.62 26.34 3.99
C GLU A 245 -13.97 26.86 5.38
N GLY A 246 -12.97 27.04 6.22
CA GLY A 246 -13.11 27.75 7.49
C GLY A 246 -13.50 29.22 7.28
N GLU A 247 -14.16 29.80 8.28
CA GLU A 247 -14.78 31.14 8.18
C GLU A 247 -13.84 32.28 7.77
N ARG A 248 -12.51 32.11 7.94
CA ARG A 248 -11.48 33.10 7.60
C ARG A 248 -10.55 32.65 6.47
N TYR A 249 -10.75 31.47 5.91
CA TYR A 249 -9.85 30.92 4.88
C TYR A 249 -9.65 31.88 3.71
N ALA A 250 -10.74 32.34 3.09
CA ALA A 250 -10.70 33.28 1.96
C ALA A 250 -10.00 34.61 2.28
N ALA A 251 -10.21 35.13 3.49
CA ALA A 251 -9.54 36.35 3.94
C ALA A 251 -8.04 36.14 4.14
N SER A 252 -7.65 34.98 4.67
CA SER A 252 -6.25 34.61 4.92
C SER A 252 -5.49 34.40 3.60
N VAL A 253 -6.09 33.72 2.60
CA VAL A 253 -5.52 33.58 1.27
C VAL A 253 -5.30 34.94 0.63
N LYS A 254 -6.30 35.83 0.70
CA LYS A 254 -6.21 37.18 0.14
C LYS A 254 -5.10 38.03 0.79
N ALA A 255 -4.93 37.90 2.11
CA ALA A 255 -3.87 38.58 2.84
C ALA A 255 -2.48 38.05 2.47
N ALA A 256 -2.31 36.73 2.34
CA ALA A 256 -1.06 36.11 1.91
C ALA A 256 -0.66 36.52 0.48
N THR A 257 -1.61 36.53 -0.45
CA THR A 257 -1.38 36.99 -1.83
C THR A 257 -0.97 38.45 -1.89
N ALA A 258 -1.58 39.32 -1.07
CA ALA A 258 -1.23 40.74 -0.99
C ALA A 258 0.17 40.99 -0.39
N ALA A 259 0.56 40.19 0.60
CA ALA A 259 1.89 40.27 1.23
C ALA A 259 2.99 39.90 0.22
N ASN A 260 2.80 38.80 -0.54
CA ASN A 260 3.74 38.37 -1.58
C ASN A 260 3.85 39.37 -2.74
N ALA A 261 2.76 40.06 -3.10
CA ALA A 261 2.77 41.13 -4.11
C ALA A 261 3.48 42.39 -3.61
N GLY A 262 3.43 42.68 -2.30
CA GLY A 262 4.10 43.83 -1.67
C GLY A 262 5.62 43.68 -1.59
N GLU A 263 6.13 42.47 -1.36
CA GLU A 263 7.58 42.21 -1.33
C GLU A 263 8.22 42.31 -2.72
N SER A 264 7.46 42.01 -3.79
CA SER A 264 7.93 42.11 -5.17
C SER A 264 8.09 43.57 -5.65
N THR A 265 7.45 44.54 -4.95
CA THR A 265 7.48 45.98 -5.31
C THR A 265 8.49 46.78 -4.49
N THR A 266 9.01 46.25 -3.38
CA THR A 266 10.01 46.94 -2.54
C THR A 266 11.47 46.72 -2.91
N ALA A 267 11.74 45.87 -3.90
CA ALA A 267 13.11 45.62 -4.43
C ALA A 267 13.55 46.63 -5.51
N THR A 268 12.77 47.67 -5.83
CA THR A 268 13.11 48.70 -6.81
C THR A 268 13.10 50.10 -6.16
N GLY A 269 14.04 50.35 -5.25
CA GLY A 269 14.16 51.71 -4.70
C GLY A 269 15.29 51.87 -3.69
N THR A 270 16.55 51.87 -4.13
CA THR A 270 17.61 52.63 -3.45
C THR A 270 18.76 52.97 -4.38
N THR A 271 18.85 54.26 -4.67
CA THR A 271 20.04 55.12 -4.85
C THR A 271 21.22 54.61 -5.69
N ARG A 272 21.33 55.24 -6.85
CA ARG A 272 22.60 55.39 -7.59
C ARG A 272 23.62 56.14 -6.78
N PRO A 273 24.88 55.76 -6.84
CA PRO A 273 26.00 56.68 -6.97
C PRO A 273 26.54 56.71 -8.38
N ASP A 274 26.71 57.94 -8.87
CA ASP A 274 27.40 58.29 -10.09
C ASP A 274 28.82 57.75 -10.11
N VAL A 275 29.18 56.94 -11.10
CA VAL A 275 30.56 56.72 -11.53
C VAL A 275 30.66 56.71 -13.06
N ARG A 276 31.51 57.58 -13.52
CA ARG A 276 31.90 57.96 -14.88
C ARG A 276 32.01 56.78 -15.90
N ARG A 277 31.46 57.07 -17.06
CA ARG A 277 31.75 56.40 -18.34
C ARG A 277 33.25 56.17 -18.57
N SER A 278 33.64 54.95 -18.86
CA SER A 278 34.72 54.65 -19.79
C SER A 278 34.21 53.73 -20.87
N GLN A 279 34.23 54.22 -22.08
CA GLN A 279 33.86 53.50 -23.32
C GLN A 279 34.95 52.49 -23.60
N HIS A 280 34.64 51.20 -23.54
CA HIS A 280 35.36 50.17 -24.31
C HIS A 280 34.30 49.19 -24.85
N ALA A 281 34.17 49.18 -26.15
CA ALA A 281 33.37 48.20 -26.87
C ALA A 281 34.13 46.85 -26.87
N PRO A 282 33.51 45.75 -26.46
CA PRO A 282 34.09 44.45 -26.69
C PRO A 282 33.77 43.95 -28.08
N SER A 283 34.82 43.57 -28.80
CA SER A 283 34.76 42.85 -30.07
C SER A 283 33.91 41.57 -29.95
N ARG A 284 32.97 41.40 -30.84
CA ARG A 284 32.15 40.20 -30.97
C ARG A 284 33.07 39.03 -31.44
N SER A 285 33.47 38.16 -30.54
CA SER A 285 34.07 36.88 -30.89
C SER A 285 32.98 35.92 -31.40
N ARG A 286 33.19 35.34 -32.57
CA ARG A 286 32.31 34.37 -33.24
C ARG A 286 32.09 33.06 -32.43
N MET A 287 32.78 32.88 -31.33
CA MET A 287 32.72 31.69 -30.48
C MET A 287 31.59 31.69 -29.46
N GLY A 288 31.02 32.86 -29.08
CA GLY A 288 29.94 32.96 -28.10
C GLY A 288 28.59 32.42 -28.60
N TRP A 289 28.37 32.41 -29.92
CA TRP A 289 27.11 31.87 -30.50
C TRP A 289 27.07 30.33 -30.43
N LEU A 290 28.17 29.65 -30.55
CA LEU A 290 28.24 28.19 -30.42
C LEU A 290 27.89 27.73 -28.98
N TRP A 291 28.38 28.44 -27.95
CA TRP A 291 28.07 28.12 -26.55
C TRP A 291 26.59 28.37 -26.19
N ALA A 292 25.95 29.38 -26.75
CA ALA A 292 24.54 29.66 -26.55
C ALA A 292 23.61 28.60 -27.19
N ALA A 293 24.05 28.01 -28.31
CA ALA A 293 23.33 26.90 -28.96
C ALA A 293 23.42 25.58 -28.15
N PHE A 294 24.56 25.35 -27.49
CA PHE A 294 24.77 24.17 -26.63
C PHE A 294 24.08 24.25 -25.28
N ALA A 295 23.68 25.43 -24.80
CA ALA A 295 23.00 25.64 -23.53
C ALA A 295 21.48 25.80 -23.67
N SER A 296 20.89 25.50 -24.84
CA SER A 296 19.44 25.58 -25.03
C SER A 296 18.70 24.35 -24.47
N ARG A 297 17.51 24.59 -23.91
CA ARG A 297 16.66 23.51 -23.36
C ARG A 297 16.51 22.27 -24.27
N PRO A 298 16.32 22.39 -25.60
CA PRO A 298 16.27 21.22 -26.48
C PRO A 298 17.62 20.47 -26.60
N ALA A 299 18.76 21.14 -26.46
CA ALA A 299 20.06 20.48 -26.48
C ALA A 299 20.30 19.60 -25.25
N PHE A 300 19.88 20.05 -24.04
CA PHE A 300 19.95 19.23 -22.83
C PHE A 300 19.04 17.99 -22.89
N LEU A 301 17.86 18.09 -23.53
CA LEU A 301 16.98 16.96 -23.78
C LEU A 301 17.64 15.93 -24.72
N LEU A 302 18.31 16.40 -25.77
CA LEU A 302 19.01 15.54 -26.72
C LEU A 302 20.24 14.88 -26.07
N TYR A 303 21.00 15.62 -25.26
CA TYR A 303 22.13 15.07 -24.49
C TYR A 303 21.67 14.04 -23.44
N GLY A 304 20.56 14.30 -22.75
CA GLY A 304 19.96 13.36 -21.81
C GLY A 304 19.52 12.06 -22.50
N LEU A 305 18.93 12.18 -23.70
CA LEU A 305 18.49 11.02 -24.47
C LEU A 305 19.65 10.20 -25.04
N VAL A 306 20.71 10.86 -25.53
CA VAL A 306 21.93 10.20 -26.06
C VAL A 306 22.74 9.57 -24.92
N LEU A 307 22.93 10.28 -23.80
CA LEU A 307 23.62 9.73 -22.63
C LEU A 307 22.84 8.60 -21.98
N GLY A 308 21.51 8.71 -21.91
CA GLY A 308 20.63 7.65 -21.42
C GLY A 308 20.70 6.40 -22.30
N ALA A 309 20.64 6.56 -23.63
CA ALA A 309 20.79 5.44 -24.56
C ALA A 309 22.19 4.79 -24.49
N PHE A 310 23.23 5.59 -24.30
CA PHE A 310 24.60 5.09 -24.15
C PHE A 310 24.80 4.36 -22.80
N ALA A 311 24.21 4.88 -21.72
CA ALA A 311 24.24 4.25 -20.41
C ALA A 311 23.47 2.90 -20.43
N VAL A 312 22.31 2.85 -21.07
CA VAL A 312 21.54 1.61 -21.23
C VAL A 312 22.30 0.59 -22.10
N ALA A 313 22.93 1.04 -23.19
CA ALA A 313 23.74 0.16 -24.04
C ALA A 313 25.01 -0.35 -23.32
N ALA A 314 25.69 0.50 -22.56
CA ALA A 314 26.90 0.14 -21.82
C ALA A 314 26.59 -0.80 -20.63
N LEU A 315 25.47 -0.56 -19.91
CA LEU A 315 24.99 -1.41 -18.82
C LEU A 315 24.43 -2.74 -19.34
N GLY A 316 23.80 -2.75 -20.53
CA GLY A 316 23.36 -3.97 -21.19
C GLY A 316 24.50 -4.89 -21.63
N GLN A 317 25.67 -4.32 -22.00
CA GLN A 317 26.87 -5.09 -22.35
C GLN A 317 27.67 -5.57 -21.14
N SER A 318 27.53 -4.93 -19.98
CA SER A 318 28.25 -5.28 -18.74
C SER A 318 27.57 -6.34 -17.89
N GLY A 319 26.36 -6.79 -18.24
CA GLY A 319 25.61 -7.77 -17.46
C GLY A 319 25.15 -7.27 -16.08
N LEU A 320 25.25 -5.96 -15.80
CA LEU A 320 24.95 -5.34 -14.50
C LEU A 320 23.52 -4.81 -14.38
N LEU A 321 22.72 -4.85 -15.46
CA LEU A 321 21.29 -4.63 -15.36
C LEU A 321 20.59 -5.99 -15.32
N PRO A 322 19.78 -6.27 -14.31
CA PRO A 322 18.72 -7.24 -14.45
C PRO A 322 17.69 -6.62 -15.42
N VAL A 323 17.85 -6.86 -16.72
CA VAL A 323 16.82 -6.55 -17.72
C VAL A 323 15.72 -7.58 -17.56
N GLY A 324 14.82 -7.32 -16.65
CA GLY A 324 13.65 -8.12 -16.34
C GLY A 324 12.39 -7.30 -16.29
N SER A 325 12.19 -6.36 -17.22
CA SER A 325 10.81 -6.10 -17.65
C SER A 325 10.49 -7.19 -18.67
N ARG A 326 9.92 -8.31 -18.22
CA ARG A 326 9.22 -9.19 -19.14
C ARG A 326 8.16 -8.35 -19.84
N GLY A 327 8.44 -7.94 -21.07
CA GLY A 327 7.38 -7.67 -22.03
C GLY A 327 6.51 -8.92 -22.02
N THR A 328 5.22 -8.74 -21.79
CA THR A 328 4.18 -9.74 -22.04
C THR A 328 4.25 -10.16 -23.50
N THR A 329 5.19 -11.03 -23.83
CA THR A 329 5.00 -11.97 -24.93
C THR A 329 3.88 -12.86 -24.43
N GLY A 330 2.70 -12.84 -25.08
CA GLY A 330 1.50 -13.55 -24.71
C GLY A 330 1.76 -15.03 -24.43
N GLY A 331 2.20 -15.36 -23.22
CA GLY A 331 2.20 -16.71 -22.69
C GLY A 331 0.74 -17.12 -22.50
N GLU A 332 0.41 -18.28 -23.02
CA GLU A 332 -0.91 -18.89 -22.87
C GLU A 332 -1.25 -18.95 -21.38
N VAL A 333 -2.35 -18.28 -20.98
CA VAL A 333 -2.84 -18.28 -19.60
C VAL A 333 -3.57 -19.59 -19.34
N VAL A 334 -3.06 -20.38 -18.41
CA VAL A 334 -3.71 -21.62 -17.97
C VAL A 334 -4.67 -21.28 -16.84
N ARG A 335 -5.97 -21.60 -17.02
CA ARG A 335 -6.99 -21.32 -16.01
C ARG A 335 -7.33 -22.54 -15.19
N VAL A 336 -7.48 -22.33 -13.86
CA VAL A 336 -7.91 -23.33 -12.88
C VAL A 336 -9.14 -22.82 -12.16
N GLY A 337 -10.20 -23.63 -12.07
CA GLY A 337 -11.43 -23.29 -11.33
C GLY A 337 -12.70 -23.89 -11.91
N VAL A 338 -13.76 -23.90 -11.11
CA VAL A 338 -15.06 -24.45 -11.48
C VAL A 338 -15.77 -23.44 -12.39
N GLY A 339 -16.04 -23.81 -13.65
CA GLY A 339 -16.89 -23.04 -14.57
C GLY A 339 -16.26 -22.56 -15.88
N ASP A 340 -14.94 -22.45 -15.98
CA ASP A 340 -14.26 -21.84 -17.14
C ASP A 340 -13.55 -22.83 -18.09
N GLY A 341 -13.88 -24.12 -18.06
CA GLY A 341 -13.22 -25.13 -18.87
C GLY A 341 -11.76 -25.43 -18.49
N GLY A 342 -11.36 -24.97 -17.28
CA GLY A 342 -10.01 -25.13 -16.75
C GLY A 342 -9.71 -26.54 -16.22
N THR A 343 -8.44 -26.80 -15.91
CA THR A 343 -8.00 -28.03 -15.22
C THR A 343 -8.54 -28.06 -13.79
N GLY A 344 -8.85 -29.26 -13.27
CA GLY A 344 -9.53 -29.43 -11.97
C GLY A 344 -8.67 -29.06 -10.75
N THR A 345 -7.33 -29.06 -10.82
CA THR A 345 -6.42 -28.78 -9.70
C THR A 345 -5.26 -27.88 -10.10
N ILE A 346 -4.74 -27.12 -9.10
CA ILE A 346 -3.55 -26.26 -9.27
C ILE A 346 -2.32 -27.12 -9.55
N THR A 347 -2.20 -28.27 -8.86
CA THR A 347 -1.08 -29.20 -9.03
C THR A 347 -1.02 -29.76 -10.46
N GLU A 348 -2.16 -30.11 -11.05
CA GLU A 348 -2.21 -30.56 -12.45
C GLU A 348 -1.84 -29.45 -13.44
N ALA A 349 -2.29 -28.23 -13.19
CA ALA A 349 -1.95 -27.07 -14.00
C ALA A 349 -0.43 -26.80 -13.96
N LEU A 350 0.17 -26.78 -12.76
CA LEU A 350 1.61 -26.63 -12.58
C LEU A 350 2.42 -27.76 -13.27
N ALA A 351 1.92 -29.00 -13.22
CA ALA A 351 2.61 -30.12 -13.86
C ALA A 351 2.67 -29.98 -15.40
N LYS A 352 1.67 -29.36 -16.00
CA LYS A 352 1.55 -29.18 -17.46
C LYS A 352 2.16 -27.86 -17.95
N ALA A 353 2.27 -26.87 -17.09
CA ALA A 353 2.76 -25.55 -17.46
C ALA A 353 4.24 -25.57 -17.86
N VAL A 354 4.59 -24.70 -18.79
CA VAL A 354 5.97 -24.49 -19.25
C VAL A 354 6.48 -23.12 -18.79
N PRO A 355 7.79 -22.96 -18.58
CA PRO A 355 8.35 -21.68 -18.15
C PRO A 355 7.89 -20.51 -19.03
N GLY A 356 7.51 -19.40 -18.39
CA GLY A 356 6.95 -18.20 -19.03
C GLY A 356 5.42 -18.19 -19.07
N GLN A 357 4.73 -19.25 -18.65
CA GLN A 357 3.27 -19.26 -18.53
C GLN A 357 2.79 -18.74 -17.19
N MET A 358 1.59 -18.18 -17.20
CA MET A 358 0.84 -17.79 -16.02
C MET A 358 -0.30 -18.78 -15.76
N ILE A 359 -0.44 -19.23 -14.52
CA ILE A 359 -1.58 -20.00 -14.05
C ILE A 359 -2.50 -19.08 -13.26
N GLU A 360 -3.66 -18.80 -13.80
CA GLU A 360 -4.70 -18.01 -13.19
C GLU A 360 -5.70 -18.90 -12.45
N VAL A 361 -5.80 -18.74 -11.13
CA VAL A 361 -6.64 -19.57 -10.27
C VAL A 361 -7.90 -18.81 -9.89
N GLY A 362 -9.06 -19.37 -10.20
CA GLY A 362 -10.35 -18.81 -9.82
C GLY A 362 -10.61 -18.87 -8.32
N PRO A 363 -11.60 -18.09 -7.82
CA PRO A 363 -11.99 -18.15 -6.42
C PRO A 363 -12.52 -19.54 -6.05
N GLY A 364 -12.23 -19.99 -4.83
CA GLY A 364 -12.64 -21.31 -4.32
C GLY A 364 -11.64 -21.90 -3.33
N GLU A 365 -12.01 -23.01 -2.69
CA GLU A 365 -11.13 -23.75 -1.78
C GLU A 365 -10.38 -24.87 -2.55
N TYR A 366 -9.06 -24.88 -2.40
CA TYR A 366 -8.15 -25.87 -3.02
C TYR A 366 -7.43 -26.63 -1.91
N ARG A 367 -7.83 -27.91 -1.73
CA ARG A 367 -7.24 -28.80 -0.72
C ARG A 367 -6.06 -29.55 -1.30
N GLU A 368 -4.97 -28.81 -1.52
CA GLU A 368 -3.76 -29.28 -2.18
C GLU A 368 -2.50 -28.84 -1.41
N THR A 369 -1.39 -29.56 -1.63
CA THR A 369 -0.04 -29.07 -1.33
C THR A 369 0.60 -28.66 -2.65
N ILE A 370 1.04 -27.42 -2.73
CA ILE A 370 1.50 -26.82 -3.98
C ILE A 370 3.03 -26.70 -3.93
N GLN A 371 3.68 -27.20 -4.98
CA GLN A 371 5.10 -26.97 -5.20
C GLN A 371 5.28 -26.05 -6.39
N LEU A 372 5.86 -24.86 -6.14
CA LEU A 372 6.13 -23.88 -7.19
C LEU A 372 7.18 -24.41 -8.18
N ARG A 373 7.19 -23.85 -9.37
CA ARG A 373 8.14 -24.21 -10.44
C ARG A 373 8.77 -22.95 -11.03
N SER A 374 10.06 -23.04 -11.36
CA SER A 374 10.80 -21.93 -11.95
C SER A 374 10.16 -21.45 -13.26
N GLY A 375 10.07 -20.13 -13.38
CA GLY A 375 9.54 -19.48 -14.57
C GLY A 375 8.02 -19.56 -14.72
N ILE A 376 7.26 -19.97 -13.69
CA ILE A 376 5.80 -20.06 -13.74
C ILE A 376 5.20 -19.12 -12.71
N ASP A 377 4.29 -18.26 -13.17
CA ASP A 377 3.56 -17.34 -12.31
C ASP A 377 2.24 -17.99 -11.87
N LEU A 378 2.01 -18.08 -10.57
CA LEU A 378 0.79 -18.60 -9.96
C LEU A 378 0.01 -17.44 -9.33
N VAL A 379 -1.14 -17.10 -9.90
CA VAL A 379 -1.89 -15.89 -9.55
C VAL A 379 -3.34 -16.22 -9.22
N SER A 380 -3.85 -15.73 -8.10
CA SER A 380 -5.29 -15.77 -7.82
C SER A 380 -6.00 -14.68 -8.62
N ARG A 381 -6.99 -15.06 -9.43
CA ARG A 381 -7.77 -14.13 -10.27
C ARG A 381 -8.49 -13.06 -9.45
N VAL A 382 -8.98 -13.43 -8.28
CA VAL A 382 -9.57 -12.52 -7.30
C VAL A 382 -8.63 -12.46 -6.11
N PRO A 383 -8.17 -11.29 -5.69
CA PRO A 383 -7.28 -11.17 -4.54
C PRO A 383 -7.85 -11.91 -3.32
N ARG A 384 -7.09 -12.89 -2.80
CA ARG A 384 -7.46 -13.76 -1.68
C ARG A 384 -8.71 -14.63 -1.90
N GLY A 385 -9.23 -14.67 -3.14
CA GLY A 385 -10.38 -15.48 -3.50
C GLY A 385 -10.04 -16.98 -3.69
N ALA A 386 -8.82 -17.31 -4.09
CA ALA A 386 -8.31 -18.67 -4.10
C ALA A 386 -7.72 -19.01 -2.72
N VAL A 387 -8.37 -19.94 -2.01
CA VAL A 387 -8.00 -20.35 -0.64
C VAL A 387 -7.30 -21.71 -0.69
N ILE A 388 -6.05 -21.74 -0.26
CA ILE A 388 -5.26 -22.98 -0.17
C ILE A 388 -5.34 -23.56 1.24
N LEU A 389 -5.78 -24.80 1.32
CA LEU A 389 -5.79 -25.60 2.56
C LEU A 389 -4.97 -26.87 2.33
N PRO A 390 -4.12 -27.28 3.29
CA PRO A 390 -3.44 -28.57 3.17
C PRO A 390 -4.44 -29.71 3.20
N PRO A 391 -4.17 -30.85 2.54
CA PRO A 391 -4.97 -32.07 2.67
C PRO A 391 -4.99 -32.60 4.10
N ALA A 392 -6.03 -33.36 4.45
CA ALA A 392 -6.16 -33.95 5.78
C ALA A 392 -4.93 -34.80 6.15
N GLY A 393 -4.37 -34.58 7.35
CA GLY A 393 -3.19 -35.30 7.85
C GLY A 393 -1.85 -34.84 7.24
N SER A 394 -1.84 -33.79 6.42
CA SER A 394 -0.60 -33.24 5.87
C SER A 394 0.22 -32.52 6.96
N ALA A 395 1.51 -32.89 7.06
CA ALA A 395 2.50 -32.22 7.92
C ALA A 395 3.45 -31.31 7.10
N VAL A 396 3.29 -31.23 5.79
CA VAL A 396 4.13 -30.43 4.90
C VAL A 396 3.56 -29.00 4.75
N PRO A 397 4.37 -28.03 4.32
CA PRO A 397 3.87 -26.69 3.99
C PRO A 397 2.74 -26.71 2.97
N ALA A 398 1.79 -25.79 3.07
CA ALA A 398 0.71 -25.69 2.09
C ALA A 398 1.25 -25.33 0.70
N ILE A 399 2.22 -24.39 0.64
CA ILE A 399 2.96 -24.05 -0.57
C ILE A 399 4.45 -24.12 -0.29
N SER A 400 5.24 -24.62 -1.23
CA SER A 400 6.69 -24.72 -1.14
C SER A 400 7.40 -24.29 -2.42
N ALA A 401 8.56 -23.67 -2.26
CA ALA A 401 9.54 -23.39 -3.29
C ALA A 401 10.90 -23.92 -2.80
N GLN A 402 11.55 -24.77 -3.61
CA GLN A 402 12.85 -25.35 -3.32
C GLN A 402 13.72 -25.27 -4.56
N GLY A 403 14.77 -24.44 -4.52
CA GLY A 403 15.64 -24.19 -5.67
C GLY A 403 14.89 -23.59 -6.86
N ILE A 404 13.95 -22.69 -6.59
CA ILE A 404 13.07 -22.08 -7.59
C ILE A 404 13.56 -20.68 -7.90
N ASP A 405 13.72 -20.39 -9.18
CA ASP A 405 14.06 -19.06 -9.66
C ASP A 405 12.95 -18.52 -10.56
N ASP A 406 12.76 -17.20 -10.51
CA ASP A 406 11.92 -16.48 -11.46
C ASP A 406 10.45 -16.97 -11.48
N ALA A 407 9.81 -17.02 -10.31
CA ALA A 407 8.40 -17.34 -10.15
C ALA A 407 7.68 -16.28 -9.34
N VAL A 408 6.39 -16.09 -9.61
CA VAL A 408 5.50 -15.19 -8.87
C VAL A 408 4.43 -16.01 -8.16
N LEU A 409 4.17 -15.69 -6.89
CA LEU A 409 3.01 -16.17 -6.14
C LEU A 409 2.18 -14.97 -5.71
N SER A 410 0.97 -14.82 -6.23
CA SER A 410 0.20 -13.60 -6.01
C SER A 410 -1.26 -13.84 -5.62
N GLY A 411 -1.72 -13.12 -4.59
CA GLY A 411 -3.12 -12.94 -4.26
C GLY A 411 -3.83 -14.14 -3.63
N PHE A 412 -3.13 -15.11 -3.08
CA PHE A 412 -3.72 -16.29 -2.43
C PHE A 412 -4.01 -16.06 -0.94
N ARG A 413 -5.04 -16.74 -0.44
CA ARG A 413 -5.23 -16.97 0.97
C ARG A 413 -4.76 -18.38 1.33
N ILE A 414 -3.93 -18.51 2.37
CA ILE A 414 -3.37 -19.78 2.84
C ILE A 414 -3.78 -19.94 4.30
N THR A 415 -4.54 -20.99 4.59
CA THR A 415 -5.07 -21.22 5.95
C THR A 415 -5.20 -22.70 6.27
N GLY A 416 -5.44 -23.02 7.53
CA GLY A 416 -5.83 -24.33 7.98
C GLY A 416 -7.21 -24.31 8.62
N ASP A 417 -7.81 -25.49 8.80
CA ASP A 417 -9.03 -25.67 9.58
C ASP A 417 -8.82 -26.68 10.73
N ALA A 418 -9.87 -26.93 11.51
CA ALA A 418 -9.79 -27.86 12.65
C ALA A 418 -9.44 -29.30 12.24
N THR A 419 -9.75 -29.70 11.01
CA THR A 419 -9.50 -31.03 10.46
C THR A 419 -8.16 -31.13 9.73
N THR A 420 -7.66 -29.98 9.25
CA THR A 420 -6.43 -29.84 8.48
C THR A 420 -5.61 -28.66 9.01
N PRO A 421 -4.98 -28.82 10.20
CA PRO A 421 -4.20 -27.74 10.80
C PRO A 421 -2.98 -27.40 9.92
N LEU A 422 -2.79 -26.11 9.67
CA LEU A 422 -1.66 -25.60 8.90
C LEU A 422 -0.38 -25.64 9.76
N GLN A 423 0.67 -26.32 9.31
CA GLN A 423 1.97 -26.31 10.01
C GLN A 423 2.82 -25.11 9.59
N VAL A 424 3.01 -24.95 8.29
CA VAL A 424 3.70 -23.81 7.65
C VAL A 424 2.86 -23.39 6.45
N GLY A 425 2.60 -22.10 6.32
CA GLY A 425 1.85 -21.58 5.20
C GLY A 425 2.65 -21.66 3.90
N LEU A 426 3.79 -20.99 3.87
CA LEU A 426 4.69 -20.94 2.71
C LEU A 426 6.12 -21.26 3.15
N ARG A 427 6.78 -22.17 2.45
CA ARG A 427 8.22 -22.45 2.60
C ARG A 427 8.98 -21.97 1.37
N LEU A 428 10.02 -21.18 1.61
CA LEU A 428 10.96 -20.69 0.60
C LEU A 428 12.36 -21.20 0.99
N ALA A 429 12.99 -21.98 0.13
CA ALA A 429 14.30 -22.53 0.42
C ALA A 429 15.18 -22.46 -0.84
N ASP A 430 16.37 -21.88 -0.72
CA ASP A 430 17.35 -21.77 -1.80
C ASP A 430 16.71 -21.18 -3.09
N SER A 431 15.81 -20.22 -2.94
CA SER A 431 14.92 -19.77 -4.02
C SER A 431 14.96 -18.25 -4.20
N SER A 432 14.41 -17.80 -5.34
CA SER A 432 14.16 -16.39 -5.66
C SER A 432 12.75 -16.26 -6.24
N VAL A 433 11.76 -16.10 -5.36
CA VAL A 433 10.33 -16.01 -5.68
C VAL A 433 9.79 -14.64 -5.29
N ASP A 434 8.98 -14.03 -6.14
CA ASP A 434 8.25 -12.81 -5.80
C ASP A 434 6.86 -13.18 -5.25
N VAL A 435 6.70 -13.01 -3.93
CA VAL A 435 5.46 -13.30 -3.19
C VAL A 435 4.76 -11.99 -2.89
N GLN A 436 3.54 -11.81 -3.42
CA GLN A 436 2.83 -10.55 -3.23
C GLN A 436 1.34 -10.74 -2.91
N GLY A 437 0.82 -9.89 -2.02
CA GLY A 437 -0.61 -9.82 -1.71
C GLY A 437 -1.19 -11.12 -1.14
N VAL A 438 -0.37 -11.99 -0.58
CA VAL A 438 -0.85 -13.23 0.05
C VAL A 438 -1.32 -12.98 1.47
N GLU A 439 -2.32 -13.72 1.91
CA GLU A 439 -2.77 -13.76 3.30
C GLU A 439 -2.47 -15.12 3.89
N ILE A 440 -1.80 -15.18 5.04
CA ILE A 440 -1.46 -16.43 5.72
C ILE A 440 -1.88 -16.37 7.18
N THR A 441 -2.72 -17.32 7.59
CA THR A 441 -3.26 -17.40 8.95
C THR A 441 -3.37 -18.84 9.45
N GLY A 442 -3.28 -19.01 10.78
CA GLY A 442 -3.47 -20.31 11.43
C GLY A 442 -2.26 -21.24 11.39
N ALA A 443 -1.08 -20.81 10.95
CA ALA A 443 0.13 -21.64 10.89
C ALA A 443 0.71 -21.90 12.29
N ALA A 444 0.84 -23.18 12.65
CA ALA A 444 1.29 -23.61 13.97
C ALA A 444 2.81 -23.42 14.19
N THR A 445 3.60 -23.41 13.14
CA THR A 445 5.07 -23.24 13.21
C THR A 445 5.50 -21.87 12.74
N ALA A 446 5.14 -21.46 11.53
CA ALA A 446 5.39 -20.13 10.96
C ALA A 446 4.43 -19.87 9.79
N GLY A 447 4.00 -18.63 9.62
CA GLY A 447 3.28 -18.23 8.39
C GLY A 447 4.16 -18.45 7.16
N ILE A 448 5.38 -17.89 7.19
CA ILE A 448 6.42 -18.11 6.16
C ILE A 448 7.69 -18.65 6.82
N ASP A 449 8.29 -19.68 6.24
CA ASP A 449 9.56 -20.28 6.63
C ASP A 449 10.57 -20.13 5.49
N VAL A 450 11.62 -19.33 5.72
CA VAL A 450 12.66 -18.99 4.72
C VAL A 450 14.00 -19.57 5.18
N SER A 451 14.67 -20.31 4.31
CA SER A 451 15.91 -21.01 4.68
C SER A 451 16.89 -21.17 3.51
N GLY A 452 18.10 -21.65 3.82
CA GLY A 452 19.15 -21.86 2.82
C GLY A 452 19.76 -20.54 2.33
N ASP A 453 20.03 -20.43 1.03
CA ASP A 453 20.55 -19.24 0.35
C ASP A 453 19.43 -18.42 -0.33
N ASP A 454 18.24 -18.40 0.25
CA ASP A 454 17.04 -17.78 -0.31
C ASP A 454 17.16 -16.26 -0.48
N ARG A 455 16.65 -15.75 -1.61
CA ARG A 455 16.63 -14.32 -2.00
C ARG A 455 15.25 -13.83 -2.37
N SER A 456 14.22 -14.54 -1.98
CA SER A 456 12.83 -14.21 -2.31
C SER A 456 12.41 -12.84 -1.78
N THR A 457 11.46 -12.24 -2.45
CA THR A 457 10.80 -11.00 -2.01
C THR A 457 9.40 -11.33 -1.53
N VAL A 458 9.02 -10.88 -0.33
CA VAL A 458 7.67 -10.95 0.21
C VAL A 458 7.17 -9.53 0.41
N ARG A 459 6.10 -9.17 -0.28
CA ARG A 459 5.61 -7.78 -0.26
C ARG A 459 4.09 -7.68 -0.23
N ALA A 460 3.59 -6.58 0.35
CA ALA A 460 2.16 -6.26 0.41
C ALA A 460 1.29 -7.42 0.91
N SER A 461 1.83 -8.24 1.83
CA SER A 461 1.22 -9.49 2.30
C SER A 461 0.76 -9.38 3.76
N PHE A 462 -0.22 -10.22 4.13
CA PHE A 462 -0.89 -10.21 5.42
C PHE A 462 -0.54 -11.50 6.17
N LEU A 463 0.25 -11.39 7.22
CA LEU A 463 0.68 -12.52 8.03
C LEU A 463 0.14 -12.33 9.44
N HIS A 464 -0.95 -12.99 9.78
CA HIS A 464 -1.61 -12.74 11.06
C HIS A 464 -2.21 -14.00 11.68
N ASP A 465 -2.44 -13.93 12.98
CA ASP A 465 -3.05 -15.01 13.77
C ASP A 465 -2.38 -16.38 13.54
N ASN A 466 -1.07 -16.39 13.29
CA ASN A 466 -0.28 -17.60 13.19
C ASN A 466 0.28 -17.94 14.58
N PRO A 467 -0.18 -19.03 15.24
CA PRO A 467 0.28 -19.38 16.58
C PRO A 467 1.80 -19.55 16.71
N GLY A 468 2.47 -20.02 15.65
CA GLY A 468 3.91 -20.29 15.64
C GLY A 468 4.80 -19.10 15.30
N GLY A 469 4.25 -17.98 14.88
CA GLY A 469 5.00 -16.79 14.44
C GLY A 469 4.66 -16.38 13.02
N GLY A 470 4.98 -15.12 12.65
CA GLY A 470 4.71 -14.61 11.31
C GLY A 470 5.68 -15.16 10.26
N VAL A 471 6.97 -14.79 10.39
CA VAL A 471 8.05 -15.20 9.47
C VAL A 471 9.24 -15.74 10.26
N LEU A 472 9.75 -16.89 9.86
CA LEU A 472 11.01 -17.46 10.34
C LEU A 472 12.04 -17.40 9.21
N ILE A 473 13.22 -16.84 9.47
CA ILE A 473 14.30 -16.70 8.50
C ILE A 473 15.57 -17.31 9.10
N ALA A 474 16.14 -18.30 8.43
CA ALA A 474 17.28 -19.05 8.93
C ALA A 474 18.33 -19.36 7.84
N GLY A 475 19.46 -19.92 8.23
CA GLY A 475 20.57 -20.23 7.31
C GLY A 475 21.30 -18.97 6.83
N ASN A 476 21.62 -18.90 5.55
CA ASN A 476 22.24 -17.75 4.90
C ASN A 476 21.22 -16.88 4.14
N ALA A 477 19.93 -17.08 4.40
CA ALA A 477 18.87 -16.43 3.68
C ALA A 477 18.93 -14.89 3.81
N ALA A 478 18.70 -14.21 2.71
CA ALA A 478 18.62 -12.76 2.66
C ALA A 478 17.39 -12.30 1.86
N PRO A 479 16.18 -12.72 2.29
CA PRO A 479 14.95 -12.28 1.64
C PRO A 479 14.71 -10.79 1.88
N THR A 480 13.88 -10.19 1.02
CA THR A 480 13.35 -8.85 1.21
C THR A 480 11.91 -8.96 1.70
N LEU A 481 11.60 -8.40 2.88
CA LEU A 481 10.25 -8.24 3.39
C LEU A 481 9.90 -6.75 3.28
N LEU A 482 8.98 -6.40 2.40
CA LEU A 482 8.65 -5.02 2.07
C LEU A 482 7.14 -4.77 2.20
N ASN A 483 6.76 -3.77 2.98
CA ASN A 483 5.37 -3.33 3.10
C ASN A 483 4.38 -4.46 3.44
N ASN A 484 4.74 -5.31 4.42
CA ASN A 484 3.86 -6.38 4.89
C ASN A 484 3.18 -5.99 6.20
N LEU A 485 1.99 -6.51 6.42
CA LEU A 485 1.28 -6.40 7.68
C LEU A 485 1.43 -7.71 8.46
N ILE A 486 2.20 -7.67 9.57
CA ILE A 486 2.59 -8.85 10.36
C ILE A 486 2.10 -8.65 11.79
N PHE A 487 0.93 -9.19 12.13
CA PHE A 487 0.28 -8.86 13.38
C PHE A 487 -0.40 -10.06 14.06
N ARG A 488 -0.52 -10.00 15.38
CA ARG A 488 -1.13 -11.04 16.23
C ARG A 488 -0.55 -12.45 16.04
N ASN A 489 0.70 -12.57 15.58
CA ASN A 489 1.38 -13.86 15.46
C ASN A 489 2.06 -14.27 16.76
N GLY A 490 2.37 -15.56 16.91
CA GLY A 490 3.18 -16.07 18.00
C GLY A 490 2.56 -15.94 19.38
N ARG A 491 1.24 -15.97 19.51
CA ARG A 491 0.50 -15.78 20.77
C ARG A 491 0.21 -17.10 21.52
N LEU A 492 0.86 -18.20 21.21
CA LEU A 492 0.65 -19.45 21.92
C LEU A 492 1.12 -19.32 23.37
N GLN A 493 0.23 -19.62 24.34
CA GLN A 493 0.58 -19.57 25.75
C GLN A 493 1.76 -20.50 26.05
N GLY A 494 2.81 -19.97 26.71
CA GLY A 494 4.02 -20.70 27.03
C GLY A 494 5.09 -20.79 25.93
N ALA A 495 4.78 -20.30 24.72
CA ALA A 495 5.71 -20.30 23.57
C ALA A 495 5.55 -19.05 22.70
N LEU A 496 5.66 -17.86 23.30
CA LEU A 496 5.53 -16.60 22.58
C LEU A 496 6.61 -16.46 21.49
N ARG A 497 6.18 -16.14 20.25
CA ARG A 497 7.06 -15.93 19.09
C ARG A 497 6.92 -14.51 18.55
N PRO A 498 7.99 -13.94 17.95
CA PRO A 498 7.94 -12.63 17.31
C PRO A 498 7.15 -12.67 15.99
N GLY A 499 6.85 -11.49 15.46
CA GLY A 499 6.32 -11.34 14.11
C GLY A 499 7.31 -11.82 13.05
N VAL A 500 8.60 -11.45 13.19
CA VAL A 500 9.71 -11.94 12.36
C VAL A 500 10.83 -12.44 13.27
N GLU A 501 11.30 -13.65 13.05
CA GLU A 501 12.42 -14.26 13.76
C GLU A 501 13.58 -14.50 12.79
N VAL A 502 14.73 -13.87 13.04
CA VAL A 502 15.95 -14.00 12.21
C VAL A 502 16.98 -14.82 12.98
N ARG A 503 17.41 -15.93 12.42
CA ARG A 503 18.34 -16.89 13.00
C ARG A 503 19.61 -17.06 12.17
N ASP A 504 20.57 -17.72 12.72
CA ASP A 504 21.83 -18.12 12.09
C ASP A 504 22.59 -16.93 11.48
N THR A 505 23.00 -17.01 10.22
CA THR A 505 23.70 -15.95 9.48
C THR A 505 22.79 -15.16 8.54
N ALA A 506 21.47 -15.33 8.68
CA ALA A 506 20.48 -14.70 7.81
C ALA A 506 20.55 -13.16 7.89
N ARG A 507 20.39 -12.52 6.74
CA ARG A 507 20.48 -11.05 6.59
C ARG A 507 19.32 -10.49 5.74
N PRO A 508 18.08 -10.59 6.22
CA PRO A 508 16.95 -10.05 5.47
C PRO A 508 17.03 -8.52 5.37
N VAL A 509 16.42 -7.98 4.33
CA VAL A 509 16.01 -6.58 4.25
C VAL A 509 14.59 -6.49 4.81
N LEU A 510 14.39 -5.70 5.86
CA LEU A 510 13.08 -5.47 6.49
C LEU A 510 12.76 -3.98 6.37
N ALA A 511 11.86 -3.63 5.48
CA ALA A 511 11.49 -2.23 5.26
C ALA A 511 9.98 -2.07 5.13
N GLU A 512 9.45 -0.99 5.69
CA GLU A 512 8.05 -0.57 5.61
C GLU A 512 7.03 -1.59 6.12
N ASN A 513 7.48 -2.62 6.86
CA ASN A 513 6.55 -3.55 7.43
C ASN A 513 5.90 -2.96 8.70
N ARG A 514 4.62 -3.23 8.87
CA ARG A 514 3.93 -2.99 10.12
C ARG A 514 3.88 -4.27 10.94
N LEU A 515 4.54 -4.25 12.11
CA LEU A 515 4.62 -5.40 13.01
C LEU A 515 3.93 -5.02 14.33
N ASP A 516 2.76 -5.58 14.58
CA ASP A 516 1.95 -5.18 15.71
C ASP A 516 1.34 -6.35 16.47
N GLY A 517 1.21 -6.21 17.79
CA GLY A 517 0.54 -7.17 18.65
C GLY A 517 1.06 -8.62 18.58
N ASN A 518 2.28 -8.87 18.08
CA ASN A 518 2.88 -10.20 18.05
C ASN A 518 3.35 -10.63 19.44
N GLY A 519 3.19 -11.91 19.80
CA GLY A 519 3.39 -12.41 21.15
C GLY A 519 4.83 -12.25 21.69
N GLY A 520 5.84 -12.43 20.85
CA GLY A 520 7.27 -12.29 21.19
C GLY A 520 7.89 -10.93 20.81
N GLY A 521 7.10 -9.92 20.45
CA GLY A 521 7.54 -8.64 19.92
C GLY A 521 7.53 -8.59 18.39
N GLY A 522 7.93 -7.48 17.79
CA GLY A 522 7.92 -7.30 16.33
C GLY A 522 8.96 -8.19 15.65
N VAL A 523 10.24 -7.95 15.92
CA VAL A 523 11.38 -8.66 15.28
C VAL A 523 12.33 -9.20 16.37
N ALA A 524 12.81 -10.44 16.18
CA ALA A 524 13.93 -10.99 16.95
C ALA A 524 15.14 -11.18 16.02
N LEU A 525 16.29 -10.59 16.39
CA LEU A 525 17.53 -10.60 15.63
C LEU A 525 18.65 -11.29 16.39
N ILE A 526 19.45 -12.12 15.72
CA ILE A 526 20.73 -12.62 16.27
C ILE A 526 21.79 -11.51 16.29
N THR A 527 21.74 -10.60 15.30
CA THR A 527 22.69 -9.49 15.14
C THR A 527 22.07 -8.19 15.69
N PRO A 528 22.23 -7.87 16.99
CA PRO A 528 21.57 -6.73 17.62
C PRO A 528 22.03 -5.37 17.08
N GLU A 529 23.18 -5.31 16.37
CA GLU A 529 23.72 -4.10 15.75
C GLU A 529 22.78 -3.54 14.66
N ARG A 530 21.94 -4.37 14.06
CA ARG A 530 20.92 -3.97 13.06
C ARG A 530 19.60 -3.51 13.67
N ALA A 531 19.46 -3.54 14.99
CA ALA A 531 18.17 -3.25 15.63
C ALA A 531 17.69 -1.81 15.38
N ASP A 532 18.61 -0.83 15.32
CA ASP A 532 18.26 0.57 15.04
C ASP A 532 17.79 0.77 13.61
N GLU A 533 18.45 0.13 12.65
CA GLU A 533 18.05 0.10 11.24
C GLU A 533 16.65 -0.50 11.10
N VAL A 534 16.43 -1.70 11.64
CA VAL A 534 15.13 -2.38 11.58
C VAL A 534 14.02 -1.56 12.24
N PHE A 535 14.31 -0.92 13.36
CA PHE A 535 13.34 -0.07 14.05
C PHE A 535 12.99 1.19 13.25
N ALA A 536 13.99 1.81 12.60
CA ALA A 536 13.80 3.02 11.81
C ALA A 536 12.98 2.79 10.53
N TRP A 537 13.12 1.61 9.92
CA TRP A 537 12.50 1.30 8.62
C TRP A 537 11.16 0.57 8.73
N ASN A 538 10.66 0.29 9.94
CA ASN A 538 9.41 -0.44 10.13
C ASN A 538 8.55 0.21 11.22
N SER A 539 7.25 -0.08 11.24
CA SER A 539 6.28 0.41 12.23
C SER A 539 5.93 -0.70 13.24
N PHE A 540 5.79 -0.34 14.53
CA PHE A 540 5.60 -1.30 15.61
C PHE A 540 4.45 -0.93 16.56
N GLY A 541 3.39 -0.30 16.07
CA GLY A 541 2.17 -0.03 16.85
C GLY A 541 2.39 0.77 18.12
N GLY A 542 3.40 1.66 18.16
CA GLY A 542 3.73 2.46 19.34
C GLY A 542 4.61 1.75 20.38
N ALA A 543 5.07 0.51 20.12
CA ALA A 543 6.02 -0.17 21.00
C ALA A 543 7.37 0.55 21.05
N SER A 544 8.01 0.55 22.23
CA SER A 544 9.38 1.02 22.35
C SER A 544 10.34 0.16 21.54
N ARG A 545 11.52 0.71 21.17
CA ARG A 545 12.55 -0.05 20.42
C ARG A 545 12.90 -1.40 21.08
N ALA A 546 13.00 -1.44 22.41
CA ALA A 546 13.36 -2.66 23.14
C ALA A 546 12.24 -3.73 23.13
N GLU A 547 10.99 -3.31 23.00
CA GLU A 547 9.83 -4.20 22.84
C GLU A 547 9.68 -4.64 21.38
N ALA A 548 9.91 -3.74 20.45
CA ALA A 548 9.76 -3.94 19.02
C ALA A 548 10.84 -4.86 18.44
N VAL A 549 12.12 -4.64 18.79
CA VAL A 549 13.26 -5.39 18.27
C VAL A 549 14.06 -6.00 19.43
N ARG A 550 14.10 -7.32 19.52
CA ARG A 550 14.73 -8.09 20.60
C ARG A 550 15.89 -8.93 20.07
N ALA A 551 16.76 -9.38 20.97
CA ALA A 551 17.74 -10.42 20.67
C ALA A 551 17.04 -11.78 20.46
N ALA A 552 17.37 -12.49 19.38
CA ALA A 552 16.91 -13.85 19.16
C ALA A 552 17.61 -14.82 20.12
N ALA A 553 16.90 -15.86 20.58
CA ALA A 553 17.54 -16.95 21.30
C ALA A 553 18.51 -17.71 20.37
N PRO A 554 19.69 -18.15 20.84
CA PRO A 554 20.57 -18.97 20.03
C PRO A 554 19.87 -20.25 19.59
N SER A 555 20.11 -20.67 18.34
CA SER A 555 19.59 -21.95 17.84
C SER A 555 20.00 -23.10 18.75
N PRO A 556 19.12 -24.06 19.06
CA PRO A 556 19.53 -25.23 19.86
C PRO A 556 20.66 -25.94 19.11
N THR A 557 21.78 -26.14 19.79
CA THR A 557 22.92 -26.91 19.25
C THR A 557 22.40 -28.30 18.84
N PRO A 558 22.62 -28.75 17.62
CA PRO A 558 22.23 -30.09 17.23
C PRO A 558 22.87 -31.11 18.19
N PRO A 559 22.17 -32.16 18.60
CA PRO A 559 22.73 -33.15 19.47
C PRO A 559 24.02 -33.71 18.88
N ALA A 560 25.10 -33.71 19.68
CA ALA A 560 26.41 -34.18 19.24
C ALA A 560 26.25 -35.57 18.62
N THR A 561 26.70 -35.72 17.38
CA THR A 561 26.71 -37.00 16.69
C THR A 561 27.49 -37.98 17.56
N PRO A 562 26.92 -39.12 18.01
CA PRO A 562 27.64 -40.04 18.82
C PRO A 562 28.90 -40.50 18.05
N PRO A 563 30.05 -40.63 18.74
CA PRO A 563 31.28 -41.04 18.07
C PRO A 563 31.07 -42.42 17.41
N PRO A 564 31.69 -42.69 16.25
CA PRO A 564 31.52 -43.94 15.55
C PRO A 564 31.92 -45.11 16.45
N ALA A 565 31.05 -46.11 16.52
CA ALA A 565 31.30 -47.30 17.31
C ALA A 565 32.64 -47.92 16.93
N ARG A 566 33.54 -48.12 17.92
CA ARG A 566 34.82 -48.77 17.68
C ARG A 566 34.57 -50.19 17.14
N PRO A 567 35.27 -50.62 16.06
CA PRO A 567 35.10 -51.97 15.54
C PRO A 567 35.49 -52.98 16.59
N ASN A 568 34.60 -53.94 16.86
CA ASN A 568 34.76 -55.01 17.78
C ASN A 568 35.93 -55.90 17.31
N ARG A 569 37.11 -55.85 17.97
CA ARG A 569 38.19 -56.81 17.75
C ARG A 569 37.77 -58.13 18.38
N SER A 570 37.09 -58.96 17.62
CA SER A 570 36.94 -60.37 17.99
C SER A 570 38.30 -61.04 17.85
N GLY A 571 38.86 -61.43 19.01
CA GLY A 571 40.10 -62.17 19.13
C GLY A 571 40.00 -63.55 18.46
N ALA A 572 40.79 -63.74 17.41
CA ALA A 572 41.08 -65.08 16.93
C ALA A 572 41.92 -65.84 17.98
N ARG A 573 41.31 -66.77 18.71
CA ARG A 573 42.08 -67.81 19.44
C ARG A 573 42.60 -68.83 18.40
N ARG A 574 43.90 -68.86 18.25
CA ARG A 574 44.56 -69.99 17.58
C ARG A 574 44.64 -71.08 18.64
N ASN A 575 44.07 -72.28 18.37
CA ASN A 575 44.41 -73.50 18.97
C ASN A 575 45.57 -74.19 18.19
N SER A 576 46.63 -74.48 18.83
CA SER A 576 47.61 -75.52 18.52
C SER A 576 47.38 -76.68 19.41
#